data_4abc849430115574641c5dee146dfac2
#
_entry.id   4abc849430115574641c5dee146dfac2
#
_cell.length_a   1.000
_cell.length_b   1.000
_cell.length_c   1.000
_cell.angle_alpha   90.00
_cell.angle_beta   90.00
_cell.angle_gamma   90.00
#
_symmetry.space_group_name_H-M   'P 1'
#
loop_
_entity.id
_entity.type
_entity.pdbx_description
1 polymer ?
#
loop_
_entity_poly.entity_id
_entity_poly.type
_entity_poly.pdbx_seq_one_letter_code
_entity_poly.pdbx_strand_id
1 'polypeptide(L)'
;VPVSFAKDTQAACVAELVAGRGRDLKSFLYLFVDTFVGGGLVLNSHLHGGIHGNAGAVASLPLQVASGGAVPEQLLAHASLWELEQHFKASGLDPAAAYDDRALEGAYAPLTEAWIASAAQGLAQCVVSGTAFLDLDAVVIDGSFTRAMLKRLIDQTTSALRNYDWEGLWPAKVIAGSIGSDARALGG
;
A
#
# COMPACT_ATOMS: atom_id res chain seq x y z
N VAL A 1 -31.24 13.57 5.05
CA VAL A 1 -29.79 13.86 4.91
C VAL A 1 -29.25 12.89 3.87
N PRO A 2 -28.62 13.38 2.79
CA PRO A 2 -27.98 12.49 1.81
C PRO A 2 -26.84 11.73 2.52
N VAL A 3 -26.86 10.41 2.39
CA VAL A 3 -25.78 9.53 2.89
C VAL A 3 -24.92 9.18 1.70
N SER A 4 -23.62 9.50 1.76
CA SER A 4 -22.65 9.05 0.78
C SER A 4 -21.79 7.95 1.40
N PHE A 5 -21.53 6.89 0.64
CA PHE A 5 -20.61 5.82 1.03
C PHE A 5 -19.23 6.14 0.44
N ALA A 6 -18.22 6.26 1.29
CA ALA A 6 -16.83 6.30 0.88
C ALA A 6 -16.15 4.97 1.27
N LYS A 7 -15.17 4.53 0.46
CA LYS A 7 -14.32 3.39 0.84
C LYS A 7 -13.46 3.81 2.04
N ASP A 8 -13.24 2.91 2.99
CA ASP A 8 -12.39 3.15 4.17
C ASP A 8 -10.97 3.59 3.79
N THR A 9 -10.41 3.05 2.70
CA THR A 9 -9.10 3.45 2.17
C THR A 9 -9.12 4.85 1.54
N GLN A 10 -10.24 5.31 0.99
CA GLN A 10 -10.39 6.69 0.54
C GLN A 10 -10.48 7.64 1.74
N ALA A 11 -11.17 7.26 2.81
CA ALA A 11 -11.21 8.02 4.06
C ALA A 11 -9.79 8.15 4.65
N ALA A 12 -9.02 7.05 4.69
CA ALA A 12 -7.63 7.07 5.11
C ALA A 12 -6.75 8.01 4.24
N CYS A 13 -6.96 8.00 2.92
CA CYS A 13 -6.29 8.91 1.99
C CYS A 13 -6.62 10.39 2.29
N VAL A 14 -7.88 10.70 2.60
CA VAL A 14 -8.30 12.07 2.99
C VAL A 14 -7.66 12.47 4.31
N ALA A 15 -7.60 11.57 5.30
CA ALA A 15 -6.93 11.86 6.56
C ALA A 15 -5.45 12.21 6.34
N GLU A 16 -4.74 11.46 5.51
CA GLU A 16 -3.35 11.74 5.16
C GLU A 16 -3.20 13.06 4.39
N LEU A 17 -4.14 13.37 3.49
CA LEU A 17 -4.17 14.64 2.76
C LEU A 17 -4.35 15.85 3.69
N VAL A 18 -5.25 15.74 4.67
CA VAL A 18 -5.64 16.91 5.51
C VAL A 18 -4.75 17.05 6.74
N ALA A 19 -4.38 15.95 7.37
CA ALA A 19 -3.67 15.94 8.65
C ALA A 19 -2.28 15.30 8.61
N GLY A 20 -1.95 14.58 7.55
CA GLY A 20 -0.70 13.84 7.42
C GLY A 20 0.30 14.45 6.43
N ARG A 21 1.13 13.59 5.85
CA ARG A 21 2.20 13.92 4.89
C ARG A 21 1.67 14.48 3.57
N GLY A 22 0.42 14.17 3.23
CA GLY A 22 -0.23 14.64 2.01
C GLY A 22 -0.42 16.17 1.93
N ARG A 23 -0.34 16.89 3.07
CA ARG A 23 -0.47 18.35 3.12
C ARG A 23 0.56 19.09 2.27
N ASP A 24 1.75 18.52 2.13
CA ASP A 24 2.88 19.13 1.40
C ASP A 24 3.00 18.60 -0.03
N LEU A 25 2.05 17.75 -0.46
CA LEU A 25 2.02 17.09 -1.76
C LEU A 25 0.85 17.60 -2.59
N LYS A 26 1.06 17.79 -3.90
CA LYS A 26 -0.01 18.14 -4.83
C LYS A 26 -0.70 16.92 -5.41
N SER A 27 0.09 15.93 -5.81
CA SER A 27 -0.44 14.70 -6.43
C SER A 27 0.29 13.49 -5.86
N PHE A 28 -0.46 12.57 -5.26
CA PHE A 28 0.10 11.36 -4.69
C PHE A 28 -0.86 10.18 -4.77
N LEU A 29 -0.30 9.00 -4.84
CA LEU A 29 -1.01 7.75 -4.63
C LEU A 29 -0.83 7.34 -3.16
N TYR A 30 -1.94 7.04 -2.49
CA TYR A 30 -1.95 6.51 -1.13
C TYR A 30 -2.17 5.01 -1.17
N LEU A 31 -1.33 4.25 -0.51
CA LEU A 31 -1.40 2.80 -0.36
C LEU A 31 -1.57 2.49 1.13
N PHE A 32 -2.68 1.85 1.47
CA PHE A 32 -2.97 1.43 2.83
C PHE A 32 -2.98 -0.09 2.93
N VAL A 33 -2.01 -0.63 3.67
CA VAL A 33 -1.85 -2.06 3.88
C VAL A 33 -2.51 -2.45 5.20
N ASP A 34 -3.57 -3.24 5.09
CA ASP A 34 -4.36 -3.75 6.21
C ASP A 34 -4.67 -5.23 5.94
N THR A 35 -5.70 -5.79 6.55
CA THR A 35 -6.21 -7.13 6.20
C THR A 35 -6.23 -7.28 4.68
N PHE A 36 -6.74 -6.28 3.97
CA PHE A 36 -6.60 -6.15 2.52
C PHE A 36 -5.92 -4.83 2.16
N VAL A 37 -5.03 -4.86 1.16
CA VAL A 37 -4.43 -3.65 0.65
C VAL A 37 -5.47 -2.83 -0.12
N GLY A 38 -5.43 -1.53 0.02
CA GLY A 38 -6.26 -0.60 -0.74
C GLY A 38 -5.52 0.70 -1.01
N GLY A 39 -6.20 1.65 -1.64
CA GLY A 39 -5.57 2.93 -1.93
C GLY A 39 -6.55 4.05 -2.21
N GLY A 40 -6.00 5.24 -2.39
CA GLY A 40 -6.68 6.44 -2.81
C GLY A 40 -5.75 7.29 -3.67
N LEU A 41 -6.33 8.11 -4.49
CA LEU A 41 -5.61 8.98 -5.43
C LEU A 41 -5.92 10.44 -5.14
N VAL A 42 -4.88 11.24 -4.96
CA VAL A 42 -4.96 12.69 -4.86
C VAL A 42 -4.30 13.31 -6.08
N LEU A 43 -5.02 14.19 -6.77
CA LEU A 43 -4.52 14.96 -7.90
C LEU A 43 -4.79 16.44 -7.65
N ASN A 44 -3.75 17.27 -7.77
CA ASN A 44 -3.84 18.72 -7.56
C ASN A 44 -4.46 19.09 -6.20
N SER A 45 -4.04 18.39 -5.14
CA SER A 45 -4.51 18.56 -3.76
C SER A 45 -5.99 18.23 -3.52
N HIS A 46 -6.61 17.44 -4.40
CA HIS A 46 -7.99 16.98 -4.26
C HIS A 46 -8.07 15.46 -4.38
N LEU A 47 -8.88 14.84 -3.54
CA LEU A 47 -9.20 13.42 -3.68
C LEU A 47 -9.86 13.18 -5.04
N HIS A 48 -9.27 12.28 -5.84
CA HIS A 48 -9.81 11.90 -7.13
C HIS A 48 -10.59 10.59 -7.00
N GLY A 49 -11.91 10.66 -7.11
CA GLY A 49 -12.77 9.48 -6.98
C GLY A 49 -12.85 8.61 -8.23
N GLY A 50 -12.60 9.19 -9.41
CA GLY A 50 -12.90 8.55 -10.69
C GLY A 50 -14.41 8.52 -11.02
N ILE A 51 -14.75 8.15 -12.24
CA ILE A 51 -16.15 8.14 -12.72
C ILE A 51 -17.03 7.16 -11.92
N HIS A 52 -16.44 6.05 -11.49
CA HIS A 52 -17.14 5.00 -10.75
C HIS A 52 -16.83 5.00 -9.24
N GLY A 53 -16.21 6.07 -8.71
CA GLY A 53 -15.79 6.10 -7.31
C GLY A 53 -14.67 5.09 -6.98
N ASN A 54 -13.89 4.64 -7.97
CA ASN A 54 -12.95 3.53 -7.83
C ASN A 54 -11.49 3.90 -8.16
N ALA A 55 -11.15 5.19 -8.30
CA ALA A 55 -9.78 5.61 -8.50
C ALA A 55 -8.92 5.18 -7.30
N GLY A 56 -7.70 4.73 -7.56
CA GLY A 56 -6.83 4.19 -6.52
C GLY A 56 -7.15 2.74 -6.09
N ALA A 57 -7.93 1.98 -6.87
CA ALA A 57 -8.23 0.57 -6.61
C ALA A 57 -7.00 -0.33 -6.86
N VAL A 58 -5.93 -0.06 -6.15
CA VAL A 58 -4.60 -0.68 -6.34
C VAL A 58 -4.58 -2.17 -6.04
N ALA A 59 -5.48 -2.66 -5.18
CA ALA A 59 -5.61 -4.08 -4.86
C ALA A 59 -5.74 -4.96 -6.12
N SER A 60 -6.44 -4.46 -7.13
CA SER A 60 -6.69 -5.16 -8.39
C SER A 60 -5.60 -4.95 -9.45
N LEU A 61 -4.50 -4.24 -9.14
CA LEU A 61 -3.40 -4.06 -10.07
C LEU A 61 -2.77 -5.42 -10.41
N PRO A 62 -2.70 -5.81 -11.70
CA PRO A 62 -2.00 -7.03 -12.11
C PRO A 62 -0.49 -6.85 -11.99
N LEU A 63 0.21 -7.81 -11.38
CA LEU A 63 1.64 -7.68 -11.07
C LEU A 63 2.56 -8.30 -12.12
N GLN A 64 2.07 -9.16 -12.99
CA GLN A 64 2.88 -9.85 -13.99
C GLN A 64 2.17 -9.91 -15.33
N VAL A 65 2.95 -9.95 -16.40
CA VAL A 65 2.42 -10.29 -17.70
C VAL A 65 2.18 -11.80 -17.74
N ALA A 66 0.95 -12.21 -17.95
CA ALA A 66 0.59 -13.61 -18.03
C ALA A 66 1.33 -14.28 -19.17
N SER A 67 1.99 -15.40 -18.89
CA SER A 67 2.57 -16.30 -19.89
C SER A 67 1.77 -17.59 -19.93
N GLY A 68 1.55 -18.13 -21.13
CA GLY A 68 0.86 -19.41 -21.29
C GLY A 68 -0.62 -19.41 -20.89
N GLY A 69 -1.31 -18.25 -20.91
CA GLY A 69 -2.74 -18.12 -20.60
C GLY A 69 -3.08 -18.06 -19.10
N ALA A 70 -2.11 -18.00 -18.23
CA ALA A 70 -2.35 -17.78 -16.80
C ALA A 70 -2.88 -16.35 -16.54
N VAL A 71 -3.81 -16.21 -15.61
CA VAL A 71 -4.28 -14.90 -15.15
C VAL A 71 -3.21 -14.29 -14.24
N PRO A 72 -2.80 -13.02 -14.46
CA PRO A 72 -1.85 -12.35 -13.57
C PRO A 72 -2.39 -12.28 -12.13
N GLU A 73 -1.52 -12.48 -11.16
CA GLU A 73 -1.85 -12.21 -9.76
C GLU A 73 -2.05 -10.71 -9.54
N GLN A 74 -2.87 -10.37 -8.57
CA GLN A 74 -3.14 -8.98 -8.20
C GLN A 74 -2.28 -8.56 -7.00
N LEU A 75 -2.05 -7.26 -6.84
CA LEU A 75 -1.35 -6.71 -5.67
C LEU A 75 -1.97 -7.19 -4.35
N LEU A 76 -3.28 -7.43 -4.33
CA LEU A 76 -4.00 -7.98 -3.19
C LEU A 76 -3.35 -9.26 -2.63
N ALA A 77 -2.94 -10.18 -3.50
CA ALA A 77 -2.36 -11.46 -3.12
C ALA A 77 -0.93 -11.36 -2.55
N HIS A 78 -0.28 -10.21 -2.70
CA HIS A 78 1.11 -10.03 -2.26
C HIS A 78 1.28 -9.06 -1.09
N ALA A 79 0.44 -8.01 -1.05
CA ALA A 79 0.62 -6.91 -0.10
C ALA A 79 -0.46 -6.83 0.98
N SER A 80 -1.35 -7.80 1.10
CA SER A 80 -2.35 -7.84 2.16
C SER A 80 -1.81 -8.53 3.40
N LEU A 81 -2.13 -8.01 4.60
CA LEU A 81 -1.78 -8.67 5.87
C LEU A 81 -2.48 -10.02 6.04
N TRP A 82 -3.62 -10.23 5.37
CA TRP A 82 -4.29 -11.51 5.34
C TRP A 82 -3.35 -12.65 4.92
N GLU A 83 -2.48 -12.43 3.93
CA GLU A 83 -1.48 -13.42 3.52
C GLU A 83 -0.49 -13.74 4.65
N LEU A 84 0.00 -12.71 5.35
CA LEU A 84 0.88 -12.89 6.51
C LEU A 84 0.18 -13.64 7.64
N GLU A 85 -1.08 -13.32 7.92
CA GLU A 85 -1.90 -14.06 8.88
C GLU A 85 -2.02 -15.54 8.52
N GLN A 86 -2.24 -15.87 7.22
CA GLN A 86 -2.30 -17.26 6.78
C GLN A 86 -0.96 -17.98 6.97
N HIS A 87 0.17 -17.31 6.71
CA HIS A 87 1.51 -17.87 6.95
C HIS A 87 1.73 -18.16 8.43
N PHE A 88 1.34 -17.24 9.32
CA PHE A 88 1.42 -17.45 10.77
C PHE A 88 0.55 -18.63 11.19
N LYS A 89 -0.71 -18.66 10.77
CA LYS A 89 -1.65 -19.73 11.07
C LYS A 89 -1.16 -21.10 10.57
N ALA A 90 -0.64 -21.18 9.36
CA ALA A 90 -0.09 -22.42 8.80
C ALA A 90 1.13 -22.94 9.58
N SER A 91 1.85 -22.03 10.25
CA SER A 91 3.00 -22.35 11.11
C SER A 91 2.62 -22.58 12.59
N GLY A 92 1.32 -22.59 12.92
CA GLY A 92 0.84 -22.77 14.29
C GLY A 92 1.06 -21.55 15.18
N LEU A 93 1.25 -20.36 14.59
CA LEU A 93 1.46 -19.10 15.28
C LEU A 93 0.15 -18.27 15.33
N ASP A 94 0.10 -17.31 16.26
CA ASP A 94 -1.05 -16.40 16.39
C ASP A 94 -1.11 -15.41 15.21
N PRO A 95 -2.15 -15.45 14.35
CA PRO A 95 -2.26 -14.52 13.22
C PRO A 95 -2.39 -13.05 13.64
N ALA A 96 -2.90 -12.74 14.84
CA ALA A 96 -3.01 -11.37 15.33
C ALA A 96 -1.64 -10.69 15.50
N ALA A 97 -0.56 -11.44 15.58
CA ALA A 97 0.79 -10.89 15.62
C ALA A 97 1.18 -10.08 14.36
N ALA A 98 0.47 -10.24 13.24
CA ALA A 98 0.68 -9.43 12.03
C ALA A 98 0.50 -7.92 12.27
N TYR A 99 -0.22 -7.53 13.32
CA TYR A 99 -0.55 -6.14 13.63
C TYR A 99 0.31 -5.51 14.73
N ASP A 100 1.19 -6.27 15.37
CA ASP A 100 1.98 -5.80 16.50
C ASP A 100 3.48 -6.19 16.39
N ASP A 101 4.27 -5.82 17.43
CA ASP A 101 5.72 -5.99 17.39
C ASP A 101 6.17 -7.46 17.33
N ARG A 102 5.33 -8.41 17.74
CA ARG A 102 5.60 -9.85 17.65
C ARG A 102 5.92 -10.29 16.22
N ALA A 103 5.32 -9.61 15.21
CA ALA A 103 5.60 -9.92 13.80
C ALA A 103 7.09 -9.88 13.44
N LEU A 104 7.88 -9.07 14.15
CA LEU A 104 9.31 -8.89 13.88
C LEU A 104 10.21 -9.73 14.79
N GLU A 105 9.65 -10.61 15.61
CA GLU A 105 10.38 -11.35 16.65
C GLU A 105 10.28 -12.87 16.48
N GLY A 106 11.27 -13.57 17.03
CA GLY A 106 11.27 -15.02 17.17
C GLY A 106 10.87 -15.79 15.92
N ALA A 107 9.91 -16.71 16.07
CA ALA A 107 9.42 -17.56 14.97
C ALA A 107 8.60 -16.79 13.92
N TYR A 108 8.08 -15.60 14.23
CA TYR A 108 7.33 -14.78 13.30
C TYR A 108 8.24 -14.05 12.29
N ALA A 109 9.42 -13.61 12.73
CA ALA A 109 10.30 -12.77 11.94
C ALA A 109 10.64 -13.33 10.55
N PRO A 110 11.02 -14.60 10.37
CA PRO A 110 11.33 -15.15 9.03
C PRO A 110 10.11 -15.11 8.07
N LEU A 111 8.92 -15.36 8.58
CA LEU A 111 7.68 -15.33 7.80
C LEU A 111 7.32 -13.89 7.39
N THR A 112 7.49 -12.97 8.32
CA THR A 112 7.28 -11.53 8.07
C THR A 112 8.27 -10.99 7.05
N GLU A 113 9.55 -11.33 7.13
CA GLU A 113 10.55 -10.91 6.15
C GLU A 113 10.26 -11.46 4.75
N ALA A 114 9.81 -12.72 4.65
CA ALA A 114 9.41 -13.31 3.38
C ALA A 114 8.20 -12.58 2.77
N TRP A 115 7.19 -12.27 3.61
CA TRP A 115 6.03 -11.48 3.18
C TRP A 115 6.44 -10.05 2.76
N ILE A 116 7.28 -9.35 3.54
CA ILE A 116 7.78 -8.01 3.20
C ILE A 116 8.48 -8.03 1.84
N ALA A 117 9.31 -9.05 1.57
CA ALA A 117 10.01 -9.17 0.29
C ALA A 117 9.04 -9.31 -0.89
N SER A 118 7.99 -10.13 -0.74
CA SER A 118 6.94 -10.30 -1.76
C SER A 118 6.13 -9.01 -1.94
N ALA A 119 5.63 -8.44 -0.84
CA ALA A 119 4.84 -7.22 -0.85
C ALA A 119 5.60 -6.05 -1.48
N ALA A 120 6.89 -5.91 -1.15
CA ALA A 120 7.74 -4.84 -1.68
C ALA A 120 7.90 -4.91 -3.21
N GLN A 121 7.96 -6.09 -3.82
CA GLN A 121 8.00 -6.24 -5.28
C GLN A 121 6.70 -5.75 -5.92
N GLY A 122 5.55 -6.17 -5.37
CA GLY A 122 4.25 -5.73 -5.86
C GLY A 122 4.01 -4.22 -5.68
N LEU A 123 4.40 -3.67 -4.52
CA LEU A 123 4.31 -2.25 -4.23
C LEU A 123 5.24 -1.44 -5.15
N ALA A 124 6.45 -1.92 -5.44
CA ALA A 124 7.36 -1.27 -6.37
C ALA A 124 6.78 -1.20 -7.78
N GLN A 125 6.17 -2.28 -8.28
CA GLN A 125 5.45 -2.26 -9.56
C GLN A 125 4.29 -1.26 -9.55
N CYS A 126 3.54 -1.18 -8.45
CA CYS A 126 2.47 -0.20 -8.27
C CYS A 126 3.01 1.23 -8.33
N VAL A 127 4.13 1.51 -7.66
CA VAL A 127 4.79 2.83 -7.67
C VAL A 127 5.19 3.23 -9.09
N VAL A 128 5.89 2.35 -9.82
CA VAL A 128 6.33 2.64 -11.20
C VAL A 128 5.14 2.86 -12.11
N SER A 129 4.12 1.97 -12.03
CA SER A 129 2.91 2.09 -12.86
C SER A 129 2.15 3.38 -12.57
N GLY A 130 1.96 3.73 -11.30
CA GLY A 130 1.29 4.96 -10.90
C GLY A 130 2.06 6.21 -11.35
N THR A 131 3.38 6.18 -11.22
CA THR A 131 4.26 7.28 -11.69
C THR A 131 4.15 7.45 -13.20
N ALA A 132 4.16 6.37 -13.97
CA ALA A 132 4.09 6.41 -15.42
C ALA A 132 2.76 7.00 -15.95
N PHE A 133 1.65 6.76 -15.25
CA PHE A 133 0.33 7.26 -15.67
C PHE A 133 -0.02 8.65 -15.14
N LEU A 134 0.51 9.04 -13.98
CA LEU A 134 -0.05 10.16 -13.21
C LEU A 134 0.95 11.26 -12.88
N ASP A 135 2.26 11.05 -13.15
CA ASP A 135 3.33 12.02 -12.85
C ASP A 135 3.22 12.55 -11.40
N LEU A 136 3.38 11.64 -10.44
CA LEU A 136 3.11 11.88 -9.02
C LEU A 136 4.32 12.49 -8.30
N ASP A 137 4.06 13.36 -7.32
CA ASP A 137 5.08 13.86 -6.38
C ASP A 137 5.61 12.72 -5.49
N ALA A 138 4.70 11.85 -5.03
CA ALA A 138 5.02 10.78 -4.12
C ALA A 138 4.02 9.62 -4.18
N VAL A 139 4.44 8.46 -3.66
CA VAL A 139 3.56 7.38 -3.20
C VAL A 139 3.70 7.29 -1.69
N VAL A 140 2.59 7.45 -0.98
CA VAL A 140 2.51 7.38 0.47
C VAL A 140 2.07 5.97 0.84
N ILE A 141 2.88 5.24 1.62
CA ILE A 141 2.55 3.90 2.13
C ILE A 141 2.29 3.99 3.62
N ASP A 142 1.15 3.46 4.06
CA ASP A 142 0.81 3.33 5.48
C ASP A 142 0.09 1.99 5.72
N GLY A 143 -0.25 1.70 6.97
CA GLY A 143 -0.95 0.46 7.29
C GLY A 143 -1.29 0.29 8.76
N SER A 144 -2.02 -0.79 9.06
CA SER A 144 -2.50 -1.15 10.40
C SER A 144 -1.48 -1.99 11.20
N PHE A 145 -0.20 -1.84 10.95
CA PHE A 145 0.88 -2.54 11.61
C PHE A 145 1.90 -1.56 12.22
N THR A 146 2.92 -2.08 12.89
CA THR A 146 3.86 -1.24 13.62
C THR A 146 4.71 -0.35 12.71
N ARG A 147 5.16 0.78 13.23
CA ARG A 147 6.05 1.70 12.49
C ARG A 147 7.39 1.06 12.13
N ALA A 148 7.87 0.11 12.93
CA ALA A 148 9.08 -0.65 12.62
C ALA A 148 8.88 -1.53 11.37
N MET A 149 7.73 -2.20 11.26
CA MET A 149 7.38 -3.00 10.10
C MET A 149 7.15 -2.13 8.86
N LEU A 150 6.46 -0.98 8.99
CA LEU A 150 6.29 -0.02 7.91
C LEU A 150 7.62 0.45 7.36
N LYS A 151 8.57 0.79 8.25
CA LYS A 151 9.91 1.20 7.83
C LYS A 151 10.59 0.13 6.99
N ARG A 152 10.56 -1.14 7.42
CA ARG A 152 11.16 -2.26 6.67
C ARG A 152 10.49 -2.43 5.30
N LEU A 153 9.16 -2.35 5.25
CA LEU A 153 8.41 -2.45 4.00
C LEU A 153 8.80 -1.35 3.00
N ILE A 154 8.92 -0.10 3.48
CA ILE A 154 9.34 1.04 2.65
C ILE A 154 10.79 0.89 2.19
N ASP A 155 11.71 0.50 3.07
CA ASP A 155 13.11 0.27 2.74
C ASP A 155 13.25 -0.81 1.65
N GLN A 156 12.52 -1.92 1.77
CA GLN A 156 12.50 -3.00 0.76
C GLN A 156 11.83 -2.56 -0.54
N THR A 157 10.71 -1.83 -0.48
CA THR A 157 10.05 -1.27 -1.67
C THR A 157 11.00 -0.33 -2.42
N THR A 158 11.67 0.58 -1.70
CA THR A 158 12.65 1.50 -2.28
C THR A 158 13.83 0.76 -2.90
N SER A 159 14.27 -0.35 -2.27
CA SER A 159 15.31 -1.20 -2.84
C SER A 159 14.83 -1.90 -4.13
N ALA A 160 13.60 -2.41 -4.15
CA ALA A 160 13.02 -3.06 -5.31
C ALA A 160 12.88 -2.11 -6.52
N LEU A 161 12.61 -0.82 -6.28
CA LEU A 161 12.53 0.20 -7.33
C LEU A 161 13.83 0.38 -8.12
N ARG A 162 14.98 -0.02 -7.58
CA ARG A 162 16.27 0.03 -8.30
C ARG A 162 16.35 -0.97 -9.45
N ASN A 163 15.46 -1.96 -9.48
CA ASN A 163 15.39 -2.96 -10.53
C ASN A 163 14.56 -2.52 -11.75
N TYR A 164 13.94 -1.34 -11.67
CA TYR A 164 13.13 -0.78 -12.75
C TYR A 164 13.92 0.25 -13.55
N ASP A 165 13.68 0.28 -14.84
CA ASP A 165 14.15 1.36 -15.72
C ASP A 165 13.24 2.58 -15.54
N TRP A 166 13.85 3.72 -15.28
CA TRP A 166 13.19 5.00 -15.07
C TRP A 166 13.33 5.94 -16.28
N GLU A 167 13.83 5.44 -17.42
CA GLU A 167 13.94 6.25 -18.63
C GLU A 167 12.57 6.80 -19.03
N GLY A 168 12.49 8.12 -19.20
CA GLY A 168 11.25 8.82 -19.54
C GLY A 168 10.31 9.08 -18.36
N LEU A 169 10.66 8.69 -17.13
CA LEU A 169 9.87 8.93 -15.94
C LEU A 169 10.60 9.84 -14.94
N TRP A 170 9.83 10.65 -14.24
CA TRP A 170 10.31 11.36 -13.06
C TRP A 170 9.99 10.53 -11.81
N PRO A 171 10.98 9.94 -11.12
CA PRO A 171 10.72 9.00 -10.04
C PRO A 171 9.95 9.64 -8.88
N ALA A 172 8.77 9.09 -8.57
CA ALA A 172 8.01 9.49 -7.40
C ALA A 172 8.73 9.07 -6.11
N LYS A 173 8.64 9.90 -5.06
CA LYS A 173 9.18 9.56 -3.75
C LYS A 173 8.29 8.51 -3.07
N VAL A 174 8.89 7.50 -2.44
CA VAL A 174 8.16 6.60 -1.55
C VAL A 174 8.35 7.08 -0.12
N ILE A 175 7.26 7.40 0.55
CA ILE A 175 7.28 7.95 1.91
C ILE A 175 6.30 7.22 2.82
N ALA A 176 6.61 7.20 4.13
CA ALA A 176 5.72 6.67 5.14
C ALA A 176 4.56 7.63 5.41
N GLY A 177 3.34 7.10 5.46
CA GLY A 177 2.21 7.80 6.03
C GLY A 177 2.41 8.07 7.52
N SER A 178 1.67 9.02 8.08
CA SER A 178 1.87 9.50 9.45
C SER A 178 0.74 9.13 10.41
N ILE A 179 -0.40 8.67 9.90
CA ILE A 179 -1.62 8.50 10.68
C ILE A 179 -1.81 7.04 11.14
N GLY A 180 -1.39 6.05 10.33
CA GLY A 180 -1.46 4.65 10.69
C GLY A 180 -2.89 4.10 10.78
N SER A 181 -3.14 3.22 11.74
CA SER A 181 -4.44 2.56 11.94
C SER A 181 -5.61 3.51 12.14
N ASP A 182 -5.36 4.73 12.64
CA ASP A 182 -6.40 5.74 12.87
C ASP A 182 -6.84 6.46 11.59
N ALA A 183 -6.13 6.27 10.47
CA ALA A 183 -6.37 6.96 9.22
C ALA A 183 -7.82 6.81 8.72
N ARG A 184 -8.41 5.62 8.87
CA ARG A 184 -9.78 5.34 8.44
C ARG A 184 -10.83 6.05 9.28
N ALA A 185 -10.57 6.23 10.57
CA ALA A 185 -11.50 6.91 11.48
C ALA A 185 -11.46 8.44 11.32
N LEU A 186 -10.31 9.01 10.96
CA LEU A 186 -10.11 10.46 10.84
C LEU A 186 -10.56 11.04 9.49
N GLY A 187 -10.66 10.24 8.44
CA GLY A 187 -10.98 10.69 7.08
C GLY A 187 -12.44 10.52 6.67
N GLY A 188 -13.31 10.02 7.57
CA GLY A 188 -14.74 9.79 7.33
C GLY A 188 -15.64 10.98 7.59
#